data_022ab4fee794bc87050ba13e19a04240
#
_entry.id   022ab4fee794bc87050ba13e19a04240
#
_cell.length_a   1.000
_cell.length_b   1.000
_cell.length_c   1.000
_cell.angle_alpha   90.00
_cell.angle_beta   90.00
_cell.angle_gamma   90.00
#
_symmetry.space_group_name_H-M   'P 1'
#
loop_
_entity.id
_entity.type
_entity.pdbx_description
1 polymer ?
#
loop_
_entity_poly.entity_id
_entity_poly.type
_entity_poly.pdbx_seq_one_letter_code
_entity_poly.pdbx_strand_id
1 'polypeptide(L)'
;MRGTTVNAHRKQLVSLARPVYFSLLASVAAGIINTVWVSRLGSAAVAAVAVATNAENVLLGVALVFASGTTVLVAHARGARDPGAVRAAVRGGWALCGLVTPVVVVGGLLLREPLARLVFGGPGPALPLATAYFAISLPGMTVFFAQQLVDGILKGTGDTRTPMRLALLANALILVCDPFLIHLYGVRGAAASTVLCRCVALGAGLRALRRNALLCTAAASAAAEPVPAALRRTLRTGLPMSADFTVRQGGALALVAIVARLGVPAVAAYAIAYKVMYVATMAFYAVRQAAAIHTAHSRGEGGDARRETGRQAVLVSGAVGLAAAALLAATAPWIMAAFGAGPAVAHQGVLFLRCVGPYLLLMAGFIALGGVFEGSGGAPALLRVTVLGTAVQLLLAHALSAFGLPGICLALALAMAVQCAAVGVLLSRAQEETGVSFVRVA
;
A
#
# COMPACT_ATOMS: atom_id res chain seq x y z
N MET A 1 3.25 -35.98 8.66
CA MET A 1 3.89 -34.72 9.13
C MET A 1 3.81 -33.54 8.15
N ARG A 2 3.84 -33.69 6.80
CA ARG A 2 3.74 -32.55 5.85
C ARG A 2 2.41 -31.78 5.90
N GLY A 3 1.27 -32.42 6.17
CA GLY A 3 -0.04 -31.76 6.19
C GLY A 3 -0.29 -30.84 7.39
N THR A 4 0.31 -31.11 8.53
CA THR A 4 0.19 -30.30 9.75
C THR A 4 0.97 -29.00 9.67
N THR A 5 2.14 -29.00 9.03
CA THR A 5 2.98 -27.81 8.81
C THR A 5 2.36 -26.87 7.77
N VAL A 6 1.80 -27.39 6.69
CA VAL A 6 1.12 -26.61 5.64
C VAL A 6 -0.09 -25.82 6.21
N ASN A 7 -0.90 -26.50 7.03
CA ASN A 7 -2.03 -25.85 7.70
C ASN A 7 -1.58 -24.77 8.72
N ALA A 8 -0.44 -24.96 9.37
CA ALA A 8 0.12 -24.00 10.30
C ALA A 8 0.54 -22.68 9.58
N HIS A 9 1.27 -22.77 8.47
CA HIS A 9 1.67 -21.60 7.67
C HIS A 9 0.45 -20.82 7.13
N ARG A 10 -0.55 -21.53 6.59
CA ARG A 10 -1.79 -20.91 6.12
C ARG A 10 -2.54 -20.20 7.24
N LYS A 11 -2.70 -20.83 8.40
CA LYS A 11 -3.37 -20.26 9.58
C LYS A 11 -2.65 -19.00 10.06
N GLN A 12 -1.32 -19.02 10.09
CA GLN A 12 -0.50 -17.87 10.50
C GLN A 12 -0.62 -16.71 9.50
N LEU A 13 -0.54 -17.00 8.19
CA LEU A 13 -0.73 -15.99 7.12
C LEU A 13 -2.10 -15.32 7.24
N VAL A 14 -3.16 -16.10 7.35
CA VAL A 14 -4.53 -15.57 7.48
C VAL A 14 -4.69 -14.78 8.78
N SER A 15 -4.10 -15.22 9.89
CA SER A 15 -4.18 -14.51 11.17
C SER A 15 -3.50 -13.14 11.14
N LEU A 16 -2.41 -13.00 10.37
CA LEU A 16 -1.73 -11.72 10.15
C LEU A 16 -2.45 -10.84 9.12
N ALA A 17 -2.97 -11.45 8.04
CA ALA A 17 -3.61 -10.71 6.95
C ALA A 17 -4.97 -10.12 7.35
N ARG A 18 -5.79 -10.84 8.14
CA ARG A 18 -7.13 -10.38 8.53
C ARG A 18 -7.14 -9.00 9.19
N PRO A 19 -6.35 -8.72 10.25
CA PRO A 19 -6.32 -7.39 10.86
C PRO A 19 -5.83 -6.32 9.89
N VAL A 20 -4.84 -6.63 9.06
CA VAL A 20 -4.33 -5.69 8.05
C VAL A 20 -5.41 -5.33 7.03
N TYR A 21 -6.17 -6.32 6.56
CA TYR A 21 -7.29 -6.08 5.64
C TYR A 21 -8.35 -5.16 6.24
N PHE A 22 -8.80 -5.43 7.47
CA PHE A 22 -9.77 -4.57 8.14
C PHE A 22 -9.25 -3.15 8.36
N SER A 23 -7.96 -2.98 8.66
CA SER A 23 -7.31 -1.67 8.77
C SER A 23 -7.36 -0.90 7.44
N LEU A 24 -7.02 -1.56 6.33
CA LEU A 24 -7.04 -0.95 5.00
C LEU A 24 -8.47 -0.62 4.55
N LEU A 25 -9.41 -1.53 4.79
CA LEU A 25 -10.82 -1.32 4.44
C LEU A 25 -11.43 -0.15 5.22
N ALA A 26 -11.13 -0.04 6.52
CA ALA A 26 -11.57 1.07 7.35
C ALA A 26 -11.03 2.42 6.84
N SER A 27 -9.78 2.46 6.37
CA SER A 27 -9.18 3.67 5.79
C SER A 27 -9.87 4.08 4.48
N VAL A 28 -10.25 3.11 3.63
CA VAL A 28 -11.00 3.37 2.41
C VAL A 28 -12.40 3.92 2.74
N ALA A 29 -13.09 3.30 3.69
CA ALA A 29 -14.41 3.76 4.13
C ALA A 29 -14.37 5.18 4.70
N ALA A 30 -13.38 5.50 5.54
CA ALA A 30 -13.19 6.84 6.09
C ALA A 30 -12.93 7.87 4.97
N GLY A 31 -12.12 7.53 3.96
CA GLY A 31 -11.88 8.39 2.81
C GLY A 31 -13.15 8.70 2.00
N ILE A 32 -14.03 7.71 1.81
CA ILE A 32 -15.33 7.90 1.15
C ILE A 32 -16.21 8.84 1.98
N ILE A 33 -16.32 8.62 3.29
CA ILE A 33 -17.13 9.44 4.19
C ILE A 33 -16.62 10.90 4.22
N ASN A 34 -15.31 11.09 4.33
CA ASN A 34 -14.70 12.43 4.26
C ASN A 34 -15.06 13.14 2.95
N THR A 35 -15.03 12.43 1.81
CA THR A 35 -15.44 12.99 0.52
C THR A 35 -16.92 13.41 0.52
N VAL A 36 -17.81 12.64 1.15
CA VAL A 36 -19.24 12.99 1.27
C VAL A 36 -19.43 14.27 2.09
N TRP A 37 -18.69 14.46 3.18
CA TRP A 37 -18.77 15.70 3.96
C TRP A 37 -18.22 16.89 3.20
N VAL A 38 -17.07 16.73 2.53
CA VAL A 38 -16.44 17.79 1.74
C VAL A 38 -17.31 18.19 0.54
N SER A 39 -18.08 17.26 -0.05
CA SER A 39 -18.95 17.57 -1.19
C SER A 39 -20.03 18.61 -0.88
N ARG A 40 -20.42 18.72 0.40
CA ARG A 40 -21.37 19.77 0.85
C ARG A 40 -20.79 21.19 0.81
N LEU A 41 -19.46 21.33 0.72
CA LEU A 41 -18.79 22.63 0.57
C LEU A 41 -18.70 23.11 -0.89
N GLY A 42 -19.16 22.30 -1.84
CA GLY A 42 -19.14 22.59 -3.27
C GLY A 42 -17.99 21.96 -4.05
N SER A 43 -18.07 22.05 -5.37
CA SER A 43 -17.14 21.37 -6.30
C SER A 43 -15.69 21.82 -6.17
N ALA A 44 -15.44 23.10 -5.90
CA ALA A 44 -14.10 23.63 -5.70
C ALA A 44 -13.41 23.04 -4.46
N ALA A 45 -14.16 22.83 -3.37
CA ALA A 45 -13.64 22.19 -2.17
C ALA A 45 -13.31 20.70 -2.42
N VAL A 46 -14.18 19.99 -3.13
CA VAL A 46 -13.93 18.60 -3.53
C VAL A 46 -12.67 18.48 -4.39
N ALA A 47 -12.50 19.36 -5.37
CA ALA A 47 -11.30 19.38 -6.21
C ALA A 47 -10.03 19.67 -5.39
N ALA A 48 -10.08 20.63 -4.46
CA ALA A 48 -8.95 20.98 -3.60
C ALA A 48 -8.53 19.78 -2.70
N VAL A 49 -9.49 19.11 -2.06
CA VAL A 49 -9.23 17.95 -1.19
C VAL A 49 -8.77 16.75 -2.01
N ALA A 50 -9.32 16.52 -3.21
CA ALA A 50 -8.88 15.44 -4.09
C ALA A 50 -7.40 15.59 -4.50
N VAL A 51 -6.97 16.81 -4.85
CA VAL A 51 -5.56 17.10 -5.15
C VAL A 51 -4.68 16.84 -3.94
N ALA A 52 -5.11 17.28 -2.76
CA ALA A 52 -4.36 17.06 -1.53
C ALA A 52 -4.24 15.58 -1.17
N THR A 53 -5.31 14.81 -1.31
CA THR A 53 -5.31 13.36 -1.08
C THR A 53 -4.38 12.62 -2.05
N ASN A 54 -4.34 13.04 -3.32
CA ASN A 54 -3.40 12.48 -4.28
C ASN A 54 -1.94 12.78 -3.91
N ALA A 55 -1.65 14.00 -3.44
CA ALA A 55 -0.32 14.33 -2.92
C ALA A 55 0.04 13.49 -1.68
N GLU A 56 -0.89 13.28 -0.75
CA GLU A 56 -0.69 12.38 0.39
C GLU A 56 -0.39 10.93 -0.03
N ASN A 57 -1.05 10.43 -1.08
CA ASN A 57 -0.78 9.09 -1.63
C ASN A 57 0.63 8.97 -2.23
N VAL A 58 1.14 10.02 -2.87
CA VAL A 58 2.54 10.06 -3.32
C VAL A 58 3.50 10.04 -2.13
N LEU A 59 3.21 10.83 -1.09
CA LEU A 59 3.99 10.88 0.14
C LEU A 59 3.92 9.58 0.95
N LEU A 60 2.85 8.78 0.79
CA LEU A 60 2.80 7.41 1.32
C LEU A 60 3.92 6.56 0.73
N GLY A 61 4.23 6.69 -0.57
CA GLY A 61 5.39 6.04 -1.18
C GLY A 61 6.68 6.37 -0.44
N VAL A 62 6.89 7.63 -0.09
CA VAL A 62 8.06 8.06 0.71
C VAL A 62 8.05 7.42 2.10
N ALA A 63 6.89 7.37 2.77
CA ALA A 63 6.76 6.73 4.08
C ALA A 63 7.14 5.24 4.07
N LEU A 64 6.87 4.54 2.97
CA LEU A 64 7.20 3.12 2.83
C LEU A 64 8.72 2.85 2.88
N VAL A 65 9.57 3.83 2.56
CA VAL A 65 11.04 3.67 2.65
C VAL A 65 11.44 3.28 4.08
N PHE A 66 10.95 3.99 5.08
CA PHE A 66 11.29 3.70 6.48
C PHE A 66 10.30 2.73 7.13
N ALA A 67 9.01 2.80 6.84
CA ALA A 67 8.01 1.94 7.48
C ALA A 67 8.14 0.48 7.07
N SER A 68 8.14 0.16 5.75
CA SER A 68 8.26 -1.21 5.26
C SER A 68 9.64 -1.79 5.51
N GLY A 69 10.70 -0.99 5.31
CA GLY A 69 12.07 -1.40 5.63
C GLY A 69 12.22 -1.82 7.09
N THR A 70 11.71 -1.00 8.02
CA THR A 70 11.74 -1.31 9.45
C THR A 70 10.89 -2.54 9.79
N THR A 71 9.71 -2.70 9.17
CA THR A 71 8.85 -3.88 9.39
C THR A 71 9.61 -5.18 9.10
N VAL A 72 10.27 -5.27 7.95
CA VAL A 72 11.02 -6.46 7.53
C VAL A 72 12.21 -6.71 8.43
N LEU A 73 12.98 -5.66 8.77
CA LEU A 73 14.15 -5.78 9.65
C LEU A 73 13.78 -6.20 11.07
N VAL A 74 12.71 -5.65 11.64
CA VAL A 74 12.20 -6.04 12.98
C VAL A 74 11.68 -7.48 12.95
N ALA A 75 10.94 -7.87 11.90
CA ALA A 75 10.44 -9.25 11.78
C ALA A 75 11.58 -10.27 11.68
N HIS A 76 12.64 -9.96 10.91
CA HIS A 76 13.83 -10.79 10.79
C HIS A 76 14.57 -10.88 12.13
N ALA A 77 14.84 -9.75 12.79
CA ALA A 77 15.55 -9.70 14.07
C ALA A 77 14.76 -10.43 15.19
N ARG A 78 13.43 -10.35 15.16
CA ARG A 78 12.57 -11.14 16.05
C ARG A 78 12.73 -12.65 15.81
N GLY A 79 12.76 -13.08 14.54
CA GLY A 79 13.01 -14.49 14.19
C GLY A 79 14.38 -14.97 14.68
N ALA A 80 15.41 -14.16 14.50
CA ALA A 80 16.76 -14.41 15.00
C ALA A 80 16.89 -14.37 16.53
N ARG A 81 15.84 -13.96 17.25
CA ARG A 81 15.84 -13.73 18.71
C ARG A 81 16.96 -12.80 19.16
N ASP A 82 17.30 -11.81 18.33
CA ASP A 82 18.35 -10.82 18.58
C ASP A 82 17.76 -9.46 19.00
N PRO A 83 17.69 -9.13 20.28
CA PRO A 83 17.17 -7.85 20.75
C PRO A 83 18.03 -6.65 20.32
N GLY A 84 19.34 -6.83 20.11
CA GLY A 84 20.23 -5.78 19.60
C GLY A 84 19.86 -5.39 18.17
N ALA A 85 19.62 -6.38 17.31
CA ALA A 85 19.18 -6.14 15.93
C ALA A 85 17.77 -5.51 15.87
N VAL A 86 16.84 -5.88 16.79
CA VAL A 86 15.53 -5.21 16.91
C VAL A 86 15.72 -3.74 17.25
N ARG A 87 16.55 -3.43 18.26
CA ARG A 87 16.86 -2.04 18.66
C ARG A 87 17.48 -1.25 17.51
N ALA A 88 18.43 -1.84 16.79
CA ALA A 88 19.07 -1.21 15.63
C ALA A 88 18.05 -0.89 14.52
N ALA A 89 17.16 -1.84 14.19
CA ALA A 89 16.11 -1.64 13.18
C ALA A 89 15.15 -0.51 13.56
N VAL A 90 14.71 -0.45 14.82
CA VAL A 90 13.82 0.61 15.32
C VAL A 90 14.52 1.97 15.29
N ARG A 91 15.78 2.05 15.75
CA ARG A 91 16.57 3.30 15.72
C ARG A 91 16.83 3.76 14.28
N GLY A 92 17.16 2.85 13.37
CA GLY A 92 17.33 3.15 11.95
C GLY A 92 16.06 3.71 11.32
N GLY A 93 14.91 3.12 11.64
CA GLY A 93 13.59 3.60 11.20
C GLY A 93 13.29 5.02 11.68
N TRP A 94 13.46 5.29 12.98
CA TRP A 94 13.25 6.62 13.54
C TRP A 94 14.25 7.66 13.01
N ALA A 95 15.53 7.29 12.84
CA ALA A 95 16.55 8.17 12.28
C ALA A 95 16.21 8.56 10.83
N LEU A 96 15.80 7.58 10.01
CA LEU A 96 15.40 7.82 8.62
C LEU A 96 14.11 8.65 8.53
N CYS A 97 13.11 8.35 9.36
CA CYS A 97 11.90 9.14 9.48
C CYS A 97 12.21 10.60 9.88
N GLY A 98 13.07 10.80 10.91
CA GLY A 98 13.48 12.13 11.35
C GLY A 98 14.29 12.92 10.32
N LEU A 99 15.02 12.25 9.43
CA LEU A 99 15.74 12.88 8.31
C LEU A 99 14.80 13.27 7.16
N VAL A 100 13.88 12.39 6.79
CA VAL A 100 13.01 12.57 5.62
C VAL A 100 11.86 13.54 5.93
N THR A 101 11.30 13.48 7.13
CA THR A 101 10.12 14.27 7.50
C THR A 101 10.34 15.79 7.36
N PRO A 102 11.41 16.41 7.90
CA PRO A 102 11.64 17.84 7.74
C PRO A 102 11.80 18.26 6.27
N VAL A 103 12.47 17.43 5.47
CA VAL A 103 12.65 17.68 4.03
C VAL A 103 11.31 17.73 3.30
N VAL A 104 10.43 16.77 3.58
CA VAL A 104 9.09 16.72 2.98
C VAL A 104 8.21 17.87 3.47
N VAL A 105 8.21 18.16 4.76
CA VAL A 105 7.38 19.21 5.34
C VAL A 105 7.83 20.60 4.87
N VAL A 106 9.11 20.91 4.99
CA VAL A 106 9.65 22.22 4.58
C VAL A 106 9.57 22.38 3.06
N GLY A 107 10.02 21.36 2.31
CA GLY A 107 9.92 21.38 0.85
C GLY A 107 8.48 21.48 0.35
N GLY A 108 7.57 20.73 0.96
CA GLY A 108 6.15 20.78 0.64
C GLY A 108 5.52 22.15 0.95
N LEU A 109 5.84 22.76 2.11
CA LEU A 109 5.35 24.08 2.48
C LEU A 109 5.86 25.17 1.54
N LEU A 110 7.13 25.12 1.13
CA LEU A 110 7.72 26.06 0.16
C LEU A 110 7.10 25.90 -1.24
N LEU A 111 6.82 24.64 -1.63
CA LEU A 111 6.32 24.31 -2.96
C LEU A 111 4.78 24.19 -3.02
N ARG A 112 4.05 24.44 -1.92
CA ARG A 112 2.59 24.23 -1.86
C ARG A 112 1.81 25.00 -2.91
N GLU A 113 2.19 26.26 -3.16
CA GLU A 113 1.52 27.12 -4.15
C GLU A 113 1.91 26.77 -5.60
N PRO A 114 3.21 26.60 -5.95
CA PRO A 114 3.61 26.07 -7.24
C PRO A 114 2.97 24.72 -7.59
N LEU A 115 2.93 23.79 -6.64
CA LEU A 115 2.31 22.48 -6.84
C LEU A 115 0.81 22.57 -7.08
N ALA A 116 0.09 23.40 -6.30
CA ALA A 116 -1.32 23.63 -6.51
C ALA A 116 -1.60 24.28 -7.88
N ARG A 117 -0.81 25.28 -8.27
CA ARG A 117 -0.93 25.93 -9.58
C ARG A 117 -0.66 24.96 -10.74
N LEU A 118 0.35 24.09 -10.60
CA LEU A 118 0.67 23.08 -11.62
C LEU A 118 -0.50 22.11 -11.86
N VAL A 119 -1.19 21.70 -10.79
CA VAL A 119 -2.29 20.74 -10.90
C VAL A 119 -3.57 21.38 -11.41
N PHE A 120 -3.87 22.63 -11.00
CA PHE A 120 -5.09 23.31 -11.44
C PHE A 120 -4.93 24.05 -12.78
N GLY A 121 -3.73 24.16 -13.32
CA GLY A 121 -3.46 24.80 -14.61
C GLY A 121 -3.63 26.33 -14.61
N GLY A 122 -3.81 26.97 -13.44
CA GLY A 122 -3.92 28.41 -13.33
C GLY A 122 -4.75 28.88 -12.12
N PRO A 123 -5.02 30.19 -12.02
CA PRO A 123 -5.81 30.76 -10.94
C PRO A 123 -7.28 30.33 -11.05
N GLY A 124 -7.86 29.87 -9.96
CA GLY A 124 -9.25 29.43 -9.87
C GLY A 124 -9.71 29.30 -8.43
N PRO A 125 -11.03 29.11 -8.18
CA PRO A 125 -11.59 29.09 -6.83
C PRO A 125 -11.08 27.93 -5.96
N ALA A 126 -10.56 26.85 -6.57
CA ALA A 126 -9.99 25.70 -5.85
C ALA A 126 -8.56 25.96 -5.35
N LEU A 127 -7.79 26.85 -5.99
CA LEU A 127 -6.41 27.12 -5.64
C LEU A 127 -6.22 27.62 -4.19
N PRO A 128 -6.94 28.65 -3.71
CA PRO A 128 -6.80 29.11 -2.33
C PRO A 128 -7.27 28.08 -1.32
N LEU A 129 -8.24 27.25 -1.68
CA LEU A 129 -8.71 26.16 -0.80
C LEU A 129 -7.66 25.04 -0.67
N ALA A 130 -7.01 24.67 -1.78
CA ALA A 130 -5.95 23.67 -1.78
C ALA A 130 -4.71 24.16 -1.01
N THR A 131 -4.28 25.40 -1.21
CA THR A 131 -3.15 25.99 -0.47
C THR A 131 -3.44 26.11 1.03
N ALA A 132 -4.69 26.43 1.41
CA ALA A 132 -5.11 26.43 2.80
C ALA A 132 -5.15 25.04 3.41
N TYR A 133 -5.57 24.01 2.67
CA TYR A 133 -5.51 22.62 3.09
C TYR A 133 -4.07 22.17 3.29
N PHE A 134 -3.18 22.40 2.31
CA PHE A 134 -1.77 22.06 2.38
C PHE A 134 -1.04 22.71 3.54
N ALA A 135 -1.43 23.95 3.92
CA ALA A 135 -0.83 24.63 5.07
C ALA A 135 -1.00 23.84 6.40
N ILE A 136 -2.03 23.01 6.50
CA ILE A 136 -2.31 22.19 7.68
C ILE A 136 -1.86 20.73 7.46
N SER A 137 -2.15 20.16 6.28
CA SER A 137 -1.87 18.74 6.01
C SER A 137 -0.37 18.47 5.88
N LEU A 138 0.43 19.38 5.30
CA LEU A 138 1.87 19.16 5.16
C LEU A 138 2.62 19.10 6.49
N PRO A 139 2.42 20.01 7.47
CA PRO A 139 2.92 19.79 8.83
C PRO A 139 2.37 18.51 9.47
N GLY A 140 1.11 18.17 9.17
CA GLY A 140 0.45 16.94 9.60
C GLY A 140 1.13 15.66 9.06
N MET A 141 1.93 15.76 7.97
CA MET A 141 2.73 14.64 7.49
C MET A 141 3.74 14.13 8.52
N THR A 142 4.19 14.97 9.44
CA THR A 142 5.03 14.53 10.57
C THR A 142 4.32 13.46 11.38
N VAL A 143 3.06 13.69 11.71
CA VAL A 143 2.23 12.74 12.45
C VAL A 143 1.95 11.49 11.63
N PHE A 144 1.63 11.66 10.36
CA PHE A 144 1.37 10.55 9.43
C PHE A 144 2.59 9.64 9.28
N PHE A 145 3.78 10.19 9.05
CA PHE A 145 5.01 9.43 8.91
C PHE A 145 5.39 8.69 10.20
N ALA A 146 5.28 9.36 11.34
CA ALA A 146 5.49 8.73 12.64
C ALA A 146 4.50 7.57 12.87
N GLN A 147 3.22 7.75 12.52
CA GLN A 147 2.21 6.70 12.63
C GLN A 147 2.53 5.51 11.72
N GLN A 148 2.91 5.76 10.45
CA GLN A 148 3.30 4.69 9.53
C GLN A 148 4.50 3.89 10.03
N LEU A 149 5.47 4.55 10.67
CA LEU A 149 6.61 3.89 11.29
C LEU A 149 6.21 3.07 12.51
N VAL A 150 5.38 3.62 13.40
CA VAL A 150 4.83 2.91 14.57
C VAL A 150 4.08 1.65 14.15
N ASP A 151 3.22 1.76 13.15
CA ASP A 151 2.49 0.63 12.56
C ASP A 151 3.44 -0.40 11.98
N GLY A 152 4.49 0.03 11.28
CA GLY A 152 5.53 -0.82 10.73
C GLY A 152 6.30 -1.61 11.81
N ILE A 153 6.70 -0.94 12.88
CA ILE A 153 7.38 -1.57 14.01
C ILE A 153 6.48 -2.62 14.67
N LEU A 154 5.23 -2.27 15.00
CA LEU A 154 4.28 -3.20 15.62
C LEU A 154 4.01 -4.43 14.72
N LYS A 155 3.79 -4.22 13.42
CA LYS A 155 3.63 -5.32 12.45
C LYS A 155 4.88 -6.22 12.41
N GLY A 156 6.08 -5.63 12.44
CA GLY A 156 7.34 -6.38 12.51
C GLY A 156 7.47 -7.24 13.76
N THR A 157 6.97 -6.79 14.92
CA THR A 157 6.89 -7.62 16.12
C THR A 157 5.83 -8.74 16.04
N GLY A 158 5.06 -8.81 14.93
CA GLY A 158 3.98 -9.76 14.71
C GLY A 158 2.63 -9.32 15.29
N ASP A 159 2.55 -8.14 15.88
CA ASP A 159 1.30 -7.57 16.33
C ASP A 159 0.64 -6.75 15.22
N THR A 160 -0.24 -7.39 14.46
CA THR A 160 -1.05 -6.72 13.42
C THR A 160 -2.40 -6.24 13.96
N ARG A 161 -2.78 -6.66 15.19
CA ARG A 161 -4.06 -6.27 15.79
C ARG A 161 -4.03 -4.86 16.36
N THR A 162 -2.92 -4.48 16.98
CA THR A 162 -2.78 -3.11 17.53
C THR A 162 -2.81 -2.05 16.42
N PRO A 163 -2.04 -2.13 15.30
CA PRO A 163 -2.20 -1.23 14.16
C PRO A 163 -3.63 -1.16 13.61
N MET A 164 -4.32 -2.30 13.52
CA MET A 164 -5.73 -2.32 13.12
C MET A 164 -6.62 -1.50 14.08
N ARG A 165 -6.45 -1.69 15.39
CA ARG A 165 -7.22 -0.93 16.40
C ARG A 165 -6.91 0.57 16.33
N LEU A 166 -5.66 0.94 16.09
CA LEU A 166 -5.24 2.34 15.93
C LEU A 166 -5.84 2.96 14.68
N ALA A 167 -5.86 2.23 13.57
CA ALA A 167 -6.50 2.69 12.33
C ALA A 167 -8.03 2.84 12.51
N LEU A 168 -8.69 1.87 13.15
CA LEU A 168 -10.12 1.96 13.47
C LEU A 168 -10.42 3.14 14.39
N LEU A 169 -9.59 3.37 15.42
CA LEU A 169 -9.72 4.52 16.32
C LEU A 169 -9.60 5.84 15.55
N ALA A 170 -8.53 5.99 14.73
CA ALA A 170 -8.34 7.20 13.93
C ALA A 170 -9.53 7.47 13.01
N ASN A 171 -10.00 6.43 12.30
CA ASN A 171 -11.11 6.56 11.36
C ASN A 171 -12.46 6.83 12.07
N ALA A 172 -12.69 6.22 13.24
CA ALA A 172 -13.88 6.51 14.06
C ALA A 172 -13.87 7.95 14.57
N LEU A 173 -12.71 8.45 15.01
CA LEU A 173 -12.56 9.85 15.44
C LEU A 173 -12.78 10.80 14.27
N ILE A 174 -12.22 10.51 13.07
CA ILE A 174 -12.45 11.30 11.86
C ILE A 174 -13.94 11.38 11.54
N LEU A 175 -14.65 10.26 11.58
CA LEU A 175 -16.09 10.19 11.33
C LEU A 175 -16.89 11.10 12.27
N VAL A 176 -16.47 11.21 13.53
CA VAL A 176 -17.13 12.07 14.54
C VAL A 176 -16.69 13.53 14.41
N CYS A 177 -15.39 13.79 14.19
CA CYS A 177 -14.84 15.15 14.18
C CYS A 177 -15.07 15.88 12.86
N ASP A 178 -15.12 15.18 11.71
CA ASP A 178 -15.30 15.78 10.39
C ASP A 178 -16.54 16.66 10.30
N PRO A 179 -17.77 16.22 10.67
CA PRO A 179 -18.95 17.03 10.56
C PRO A 179 -18.84 18.38 11.32
N PHE A 180 -18.24 18.35 12.50
CA PHE A 180 -18.08 19.55 13.33
C PHE A 180 -17.01 20.49 12.77
N LEU A 181 -15.83 19.98 12.49
CA LEU A 181 -14.71 20.81 12.05
C LEU A 181 -14.89 21.31 10.60
N ILE A 182 -15.50 20.50 9.74
CA ILE A 182 -15.82 20.94 8.36
C ILE A 182 -16.91 22.00 8.39
N HIS A 183 -17.91 21.87 9.24
CA HIS A 183 -18.97 22.91 9.36
C HIS A 183 -18.41 24.25 9.87
N LEU A 184 -17.47 24.22 10.84
CA LEU A 184 -16.92 25.44 11.43
C LEU A 184 -15.83 26.09 10.56
N TYR A 185 -14.96 25.30 9.94
CA TYR A 185 -13.73 25.78 9.29
C TYR A 185 -13.61 25.39 7.80
N GLY A 186 -14.65 24.78 7.22
CA GLY A 186 -14.67 24.37 5.83
C GLY A 186 -13.54 23.38 5.50
N VAL A 187 -12.84 23.61 4.40
CA VAL A 187 -11.74 22.77 3.91
C VAL A 187 -10.57 22.69 4.89
N ARG A 188 -10.29 23.77 5.63
CA ARG A 188 -9.28 23.77 6.71
C ARG A 188 -9.68 22.84 7.84
N GLY A 189 -10.97 22.76 8.14
CA GLY A 189 -11.53 21.85 9.15
C GLY A 189 -11.31 20.37 8.80
N ALA A 190 -11.46 20.00 7.53
CA ALA A 190 -11.19 18.64 7.07
C ALA A 190 -9.71 18.24 7.28
N ALA A 191 -8.76 19.12 6.94
CA ALA A 191 -7.35 18.88 7.19
C ALA A 191 -7.03 18.79 8.70
N ALA A 192 -7.57 19.73 9.49
CA ALA A 192 -7.34 19.76 10.94
C ALA A 192 -7.91 18.52 11.65
N SER A 193 -9.12 18.08 11.26
CA SER A 193 -9.75 16.87 11.77
C SER A 193 -8.87 15.64 11.56
N THR A 194 -8.41 15.44 10.32
CA THR A 194 -7.54 14.31 9.97
C THR A 194 -6.24 14.32 10.79
N VAL A 195 -5.57 15.46 10.89
CA VAL A 195 -4.31 15.59 11.66
C VAL A 195 -4.54 15.35 13.14
N LEU A 196 -5.58 15.96 13.74
CA LEU A 196 -5.90 15.81 15.15
C LEU A 196 -6.21 14.34 15.52
N CYS A 197 -7.05 13.68 14.72
CA CYS A 197 -7.42 12.28 14.95
C CYS A 197 -6.20 11.34 14.81
N ARG A 198 -5.31 11.62 13.86
CA ARG A 198 -4.04 10.90 13.71
C ARG A 198 -3.09 11.17 14.88
N CYS A 199 -3.05 12.38 15.47
CA CYS A 199 -2.28 12.66 16.69
C CYS A 199 -2.73 11.78 17.85
N VAL A 200 -4.04 11.63 18.05
CA VAL A 200 -4.58 10.76 19.10
C VAL A 200 -4.18 9.30 18.88
N ALA A 201 -4.34 8.82 17.64
CA ALA A 201 -3.94 7.46 17.26
C ALA A 201 -2.42 7.24 17.42
N LEU A 202 -1.60 8.22 17.03
CA LEU A 202 -0.14 8.18 17.25
C LEU A 202 0.22 8.09 18.73
N GLY A 203 -0.42 8.91 19.57
CA GLY A 203 -0.22 8.86 21.02
C GLY A 203 -0.54 7.48 21.62
N ALA A 204 -1.66 6.88 21.19
CA ALA A 204 -2.04 5.51 21.56
C ALA A 204 -1.03 4.48 21.02
N GLY A 205 -0.55 4.66 19.78
CA GLY A 205 0.46 3.81 19.16
C GLY A 205 1.82 3.86 19.87
N LEU A 206 2.31 5.04 20.22
CA LEU A 206 3.54 5.21 21.01
C LEU A 206 3.41 4.57 22.41
N ARG A 207 2.22 4.67 23.04
CA ARG A 207 1.95 3.97 24.29
C ARG A 207 1.98 2.45 24.12
N ALA A 208 1.45 1.94 23.00
CA ALA A 208 1.50 0.51 22.66
C ALA A 208 2.94 0.03 22.45
N LEU A 209 3.78 0.81 21.75
CA LEU A 209 5.21 0.51 21.58
C LEU A 209 5.94 0.39 22.93
N ARG A 210 5.69 1.33 23.84
CA ARG A 210 6.31 1.32 25.18
C ARG A 210 5.88 0.13 26.03
N ARG A 211 4.73 -0.48 25.74
CA ARG A 211 4.21 -1.66 26.46
C ARG A 211 4.57 -2.99 25.81
N ASN A 212 5.17 -2.95 24.62
CA ASN A 212 5.54 -4.16 23.91
C ASN A 212 6.78 -4.80 24.54
N ALA A 213 6.65 -6.01 25.07
CA ALA A 213 7.71 -6.71 25.80
C ALA A 213 8.98 -6.89 24.98
N LEU A 214 8.87 -7.25 23.69
CA LEU A 214 10.02 -7.39 22.79
C LEU A 214 10.82 -6.10 22.65
N LEU A 215 10.11 -4.95 22.53
CA LEU A 215 10.74 -3.64 22.38
C LEU A 215 11.34 -3.14 23.69
N CYS A 216 10.72 -3.45 24.84
CA CYS A 216 11.29 -3.16 26.14
C CYS A 216 12.60 -3.93 26.36
N THR A 217 12.63 -5.22 26.03
CA THR A 217 13.86 -6.05 26.11
C THR A 217 14.92 -5.51 25.14
N ALA A 218 14.54 -5.16 23.91
CA ALA A 218 15.45 -4.58 22.93
C ALA A 218 16.01 -3.23 23.41
N ALA A 219 15.22 -2.40 24.07
CA ALA A 219 15.67 -1.13 24.62
C ALA A 219 16.73 -1.28 25.73
N ALA A 220 16.69 -2.37 26.49
CA ALA A 220 17.65 -2.67 27.55
C ALA A 220 18.98 -3.29 27.01
N SER A 221 19.03 -3.72 25.74
CA SER A 221 20.23 -4.32 25.14
C SER A 221 21.36 -3.29 25.01
N ALA A 222 22.54 -3.61 25.52
CA ALA A 222 23.74 -2.77 25.44
C ALA A 222 24.36 -2.74 24.03
N ALA A 223 24.25 -3.84 23.28
CA ALA A 223 24.79 -3.98 21.94
C ALA A 223 23.87 -3.25 20.93
N ALA A 224 24.28 -2.07 20.50
CA ALA A 224 23.55 -1.31 19.47
C ALA A 224 24.49 -0.96 18.33
N GLU A 225 24.09 -1.34 17.12
CA GLU A 225 24.72 -0.91 15.87
C GLU A 225 24.76 0.64 15.80
N PRO A 226 25.82 1.26 15.26
CA PRO A 226 25.87 2.72 15.05
C PRO A 226 24.68 3.21 14.21
N VAL A 227 24.12 4.39 14.60
CA VAL A 227 22.94 4.95 13.93
C VAL A 227 23.10 5.08 12.41
N PRO A 228 24.26 5.53 11.85
CA PRO A 228 24.43 5.61 10.40
C PRO A 228 24.36 4.27 9.68
N ALA A 229 24.86 3.21 10.29
CA ALA A 229 24.80 1.86 9.73
C ALA A 229 23.34 1.33 9.75
N ALA A 230 22.64 1.50 10.85
CA ALA A 230 21.23 1.13 11.01
C ALA A 230 20.35 1.90 10.01
N LEU A 231 20.57 3.21 9.83
CA LEU A 231 19.88 4.05 8.85
C LEU A 231 20.11 3.54 7.42
N ARG A 232 21.38 3.29 7.05
CA ARG A 232 21.73 2.77 5.73
C ARG A 232 21.08 1.42 5.45
N ARG A 233 21.03 0.55 6.46
CA ARG A 233 20.37 -0.77 6.36
C ARG A 233 18.87 -0.63 6.12
N THR A 234 18.19 0.24 6.88
CA THR A 234 16.76 0.54 6.69
C THR A 234 16.49 1.12 5.31
N LEU A 235 17.31 2.07 4.85
CA LEU A 235 17.19 2.68 3.53
C LEU A 235 17.37 1.63 2.42
N ARG A 236 18.41 0.80 2.48
CA ARG A 236 18.66 -0.25 1.47
C ARG A 236 17.53 -1.28 1.39
N THR A 237 16.88 -1.57 2.52
CA THR A 237 15.75 -2.51 2.56
C THR A 237 14.46 -1.86 2.07
N GLY A 238 14.16 -0.63 2.49
CA GLY A 238 12.89 0.02 2.21
C GLY A 238 12.82 0.74 0.87
N LEU A 239 13.95 1.25 0.34
CA LEU A 239 13.96 1.99 -0.91
C LEU A 239 13.42 1.20 -2.11
N PRO A 240 13.81 -0.07 -2.34
CA PRO A 240 13.23 -0.85 -3.43
C PRO A 240 11.72 -1.09 -3.27
N MET A 241 11.24 -1.25 -2.01
CA MET A 241 9.82 -1.46 -1.73
C MET A 241 8.99 -0.20 -2.02
N SER A 242 9.53 0.96 -1.63
CA SER A 242 8.93 2.26 -1.94
C SER A 242 8.93 2.54 -3.45
N ALA A 243 10.03 2.27 -4.12
CA ALA A 243 10.14 2.44 -5.57
C ALA A 243 9.17 1.52 -6.32
N ASP A 244 9.01 0.25 -5.90
CA ASP A 244 8.02 -0.67 -6.45
C ASP A 244 6.58 -0.13 -6.32
N PHE A 245 6.23 0.43 -5.16
CA PHE A 245 4.94 1.09 -4.96
C PHE A 245 4.77 2.30 -5.87
N THR A 246 5.78 3.17 -5.95
CA THR A 246 5.75 4.41 -6.76
C THR A 246 5.62 4.11 -8.25
N VAL A 247 6.35 3.11 -8.75
CA VAL A 247 6.26 2.68 -10.16
C VAL A 247 4.85 2.18 -10.49
N ARG A 248 4.24 1.38 -9.62
CA ARG A 248 2.86 0.91 -9.83
C ARG A 248 1.86 2.06 -9.81
N GLN A 249 1.99 3.01 -8.90
CA GLN A 249 1.11 4.18 -8.85
C GLN A 249 1.28 5.07 -10.10
N GLY A 250 2.51 5.30 -10.53
CA GLY A 250 2.80 6.02 -11.77
C GLY A 250 2.24 5.31 -13.00
N GLY A 251 2.40 3.98 -13.06
CA GLY A 251 1.82 3.14 -14.13
C GLY A 251 0.29 3.21 -14.18
N ALA A 252 -0.36 3.21 -13.01
CA ALA A 252 -1.83 3.35 -12.94
C ALA A 252 -2.29 4.72 -13.45
N LEU A 253 -1.58 5.81 -13.11
CA LEU A 253 -1.88 7.15 -13.63
C LEU A 253 -1.66 7.24 -15.15
N ALA A 254 -0.56 6.68 -15.64
CA ALA A 254 -0.27 6.65 -17.08
C ALA A 254 -1.33 5.84 -17.86
N LEU A 255 -1.83 4.75 -17.27
CA LEU A 255 -2.91 3.97 -17.85
C LEU A 255 -4.22 4.78 -17.97
N VAL A 256 -4.54 5.59 -16.96
CA VAL A 256 -5.71 6.49 -17.03
C VAL A 256 -5.58 7.46 -18.22
N ALA A 257 -4.38 7.98 -18.49
CA ALA A 257 -4.14 8.85 -19.63
C ALA A 257 -4.33 8.13 -21.00
N ILE A 258 -4.02 6.83 -21.08
CA ILE A 258 -4.31 6.02 -22.28
C ILE A 258 -5.82 5.81 -22.41
N VAL A 259 -6.52 5.46 -21.32
CA VAL A 259 -7.97 5.27 -21.31
C VAL A 259 -8.71 6.57 -21.68
N ALA A 260 -8.15 7.73 -21.33
CA ALA A 260 -8.74 9.02 -21.68
C ALA A 260 -8.86 9.27 -23.18
N ARG A 261 -8.00 8.63 -23.98
CA ARG A 261 -8.08 8.69 -25.45
C ARG A 261 -9.30 7.94 -26.04
N LEU A 262 -9.90 7.04 -25.27
CA LEU A 262 -11.10 6.30 -25.66
C LEU A 262 -12.40 7.12 -25.47
N GLY A 263 -12.30 8.32 -24.90
CA GLY A 263 -13.40 9.22 -24.67
C GLY A 263 -13.96 9.22 -23.25
N VAL A 264 -14.80 10.19 -22.97
CA VAL A 264 -15.35 10.47 -21.62
C VAL A 264 -16.12 9.26 -21.03
N PRO A 265 -16.96 8.53 -21.79
CA PRO A 265 -17.66 7.36 -21.24
C PRO A 265 -16.71 6.25 -20.79
N ALA A 266 -15.60 6.03 -21.50
CA ALA A 266 -14.62 5.02 -21.16
C ALA A 266 -13.88 5.37 -19.86
N VAL A 267 -13.49 6.63 -19.70
CA VAL A 267 -12.83 7.11 -18.47
C VAL A 267 -13.75 6.97 -17.26
N ALA A 268 -15.02 7.37 -17.41
CA ALA A 268 -16.00 7.27 -16.34
C ALA A 268 -16.25 5.80 -15.93
N ALA A 269 -16.42 4.91 -16.92
CA ALA A 269 -16.57 3.48 -16.71
C ALA A 269 -15.36 2.87 -16.01
N TYR A 270 -14.15 3.19 -16.47
CA TYR A 270 -12.90 2.73 -15.88
C TYR A 270 -12.75 3.24 -14.44
N ALA A 271 -13.04 4.52 -14.17
CA ALA A 271 -12.93 5.11 -12.85
C ALA A 271 -13.86 4.44 -11.81
N ILE A 272 -15.12 4.14 -12.20
CA ILE A 272 -16.06 3.40 -11.36
C ILE A 272 -15.53 1.98 -11.10
N ALA A 273 -15.16 1.27 -12.16
CA ALA A 273 -14.65 -0.10 -12.06
C ALA A 273 -13.38 -0.17 -11.17
N TYR A 274 -12.44 0.77 -11.35
CA TYR A 274 -11.22 0.83 -10.55
C TYR A 274 -11.50 1.03 -9.06
N LYS A 275 -12.46 1.89 -8.68
CA LYS A 275 -12.85 2.09 -7.27
C LYS A 275 -13.35 0.79 -6.63
N VAL A 276 -14.14 0.01 -7.34
CA VAL A 276 -14.67 -1.24 -6.81
C VAL A 276 -13.57 -2.33 -6.76
N MET A 277 -12.74 -2.43 -7.79
CA MET A 277 -11.58 -3.32 -7.80
C MET A 277 -10.57 -3.00 -6.68
N TYR A 278 -10.44 -1.71 -6.30
CA TYR A 278 -9.53 -1.27 -5.25
C TYR A 278 -9.81 -1.94 -3.91
N VAL A 279 -11.08 -2.19 -3.58
CA VAL A 279 -11.47 -2.91 -2.37
C VAL A 279 -10.91 -4.35 -2.35
N ALA A 280 -11.01 -5.06 -3.49
CA ALA A 280 -10.42 -6.39 -3.62
C ALA A 280 -8.89 -6.35 -3.54
N THR A 281 -8.27 -5.35 -4.15
CA THR A 281 -6.82 -5.15 -4.12
C THR A 281 -6.29 -4.94 -2.69
N MET A 282 -7.06 -4.34 -1.79
CA MET A 282 -6.68 -4.21 -0.37
C MET A 282 -6.49 -5.57 0.31
N ALA A 283 -7.27 -6.59 -0.07
CA ALA A 283 -7.07 -7.95 0.44
C ALA A 283 -5.74 -8.55 -0.03
N PHE A 284 -5.36 -8.31 -1.29
CA PHE A 284 -4.07 -8.77 -1.82
C PHE A 284 -2.88 -8.11 -1.11
N TYR A 285 -2.98 -6.80 -0.85
CA TYR A 285 -1.96 -6.08 -0.07
C TYR A 285 -1.88 -6.55 1.38
N ALA A 286 -3.00 -6.94 2.00
CA ALA A 286 -2.99 -7.53 3.33
C ALA A 286 -2.25 -8.87 3.35
N VAL A 287 -2.46 -9.73 2.35
CA VAL A 287 -1.72 -11.00 2.20
C VAL A 287 -0.24 -10.73 1.91
N ARG A 288 0.09 -9.73 1.06
CA ARG A 288 1.48 -9.31 0.79
C ARG A 288 2.20 -8.92 2.08
N GLN A 289 1.60 -8.07 2.91
CA GLN A 289 2.22 -7.67 4.18
C GLN A 289 2.40 -8.85 5.13
N ALA A 290 1.40 -9.74 5.25
CA ALA A 290 1.50 -10.95 6.05
C ALA A 290 2.61 -11.88 5.55
N ALA A 291 2.73 -12.08 4.24
CA ALA A 291 3.77 -12.88 3.62
C ALA A 291 5.17 -12.28 3.86
N ALA A 292 5.32 -10.96 3.76
CA ALA A 292 6.59 -10.28 4.03
C ALA A 292 7.05 -10.48 5.48
N ILE A 293 6.15 -10.27 6.45
CA ILE A 293 6.44 -10.44 7.88
C ILE A 293 6.79 -11.89 8.19
N HIS A 294 6.00 -12.84 7.67
CA HIS A 294 6.21 -14.27 7.95
C HIS A 294 7.51 -14.78 7.32
N THR A 295 7.80 -14.41 6.07
CA THR A 295 9.04 -14.79 5.38
C THR A 295 10.28 -14.20 6.07
N ALA A 296 10.23 -12.93 6.46
CA ALA A 296 11.32 -12.26 7.16
C ALA A 296 11.59 -12.94 8.53
N HIS A 297 10.53 -13.25 9.27
CA HIS A 297 10.62 -13.94 10.55
C HIS A 297 11.23 -15.34 10.43
N SER A 298 10.71 -16.18 9.52
CA SER A 298 11.23 -17.51 9.28
C SER A 298 12.71 -17.51 8.85
N ARG A 299 13.11 -16.53 8.03
CA ARG A 299 14.50 -16.37 7.64
C ARG A 299 15.40 -15.99 8.83
N GLY A 300 14.89 -15.20 9.76
CA GLY A 300 15.58 -14.89 11.02
C GLY A 300 15.78 -16.11 11.89
N GLU A 301 14.85 -17.07 11.89
CA GLU A 301 14.99 -18.37 12.57
C GLU A 301 15.98 -19.33 11.89
N GLY A 302 16.59 -18.94 10.77
CA GLY A 302 17.47 -19.79 9.96
C GLY A 302 16.74 -20.75 9.02
N GLY A 303 15.40 -20.64 8.93
CA GLY A 303 14.56 -21.44 8.05
C GLY A 303 14.37 -20.81 6.66
N ASP A 304 14.09 -21.65 5.66
CA ASP A 304 13.65 -21.18 4.33
C ASP A 304 12.19 -21.56 4.08
N ALA A 305 11.27 -20.69 4.49
CA ALA A 305 9.85 -20.86 4.26
C ALA A 305 9.35 -20.19 2.98
N ARG A 306 10.23 -19.66 2.12
CA ARG A 306 9.86 -18.87 0.92
C ARG A 306 8.86 -19.60 0.02
N ARG A 307 9.16 -20.87 -0.31
CA ARG A 307 8.32 -21.68 -1.21
C ARG A 307 6.94 -21.94 -0.61
N GLU A 308 6.89 -22.37 0.64
CA GLU A 308 5.61 -22.71 1.28
C GLU A 308 4.78 -21.45 1.57
N THR A 309 5.42 -20.39 2.09
CA THR A 309 4.76 -19.09 2.27
C THR A 309 4.25 -18.55 0.94
N GLY A 310 5.04 -18.62 -0.14
CA GLY A 310 4.64 -18.17 -1.48
C GLY A 310 3.46 -18.98 -2.00
N ARG A 311 3.49 -20.30 -1.89
CA ARG A 311 2.39 -21.17 -2.29
C ARG A 311 1.10 -20.85 -1.54
N GLN A 312 1.17 -20.72 -0.21
CA GLN A 312 0.01 -20.40 0.61
C GLN A 312 -0.52 -18.99 0.34
N ALA A 313 0.37 -18.01 0.15
CA ALA A 313 0.00 -16.65 -0.18
C ALA A 313 -0.73 -16.58 -1.54
N VAL A 314 -0.23 -17.29 -2.57
CA VAL A 314 -0.87 -17.38 -3.89
C VAL A 314 -2.22 -18.10 -3.79
N LEU A 315 -2.33 -19.19 -3.03
CA LEU A 315 -3.59 -19.89 -2.87
C LEU A 315 -4.65 -19.02 -2.18
N VAL A 316 -4.28 -18.33 -1.09
CA VAL A 316 -5.21 -17.45 -0.35
C VAL A 316 -5.61 -16.25 -1.21
N SER A 317 -4.63 -15.54 -1.82
CA SER A 317 -4.91 -14.40 -2.67
C SER A 317 -5.64 -14.79 -3.96
N GLY A 318 -5.30 -15.95 -4.55
CA GLY A 318 -5.97 -16.48 -5.72
C GLY A 318 -7.42 -16.83 -5.47
N ALA A 319 -7.73 -17.45 -4.32
CA ALA A 319 -9.11 -17.72 -3.92
C ALA A 319 -9.91 -16.43 -3.72
N VAL A 320 -9.32 -15.42 -3.07
CA VAL A 320 -9.95 -14.09 -2.93
C VAL A 320 -10.09 -13.40 -4.29
N GLY A 321 -9.07 -13.50 -5.15
CA GLY A 321 -9.08 -12.93 -6.50
C GLY A 321 -10.15 -13.56 -7.39
N LEU A 322 -10.29 -14.88 -7.33
CA LEU A 322 -11.34 -15.59 -8.07
C LEU A 322 -12.74 -15.22 -7.57
N ALA A 323 -12.93 -15.19 -6.26
CA ALA A 323 -14.20 -14.77 -5.65
C ALA A 323 -14.54 -13.32 -6.02
N ALA A 324 -13.57 -12.41 -5.96
CA ALA A 324 -13.74 -11.02 -6.36
C ALA A 324 -14.06 -10.89 -7.86
N ALA A 325 -13.35 -11.60 -8.74
CA ALA A 325 -13.61 -11.60 -10.18
C ALA A 325 -15.02 -12.10 -10.51
N ALA A 326 -15.44 -13.21 -9.90
CA ALA A 326 -16.78 -13.75 -10.08
C ALA A 326 -17.87 -12.79 -9.57
N LEU A 327 -17.64 -12.20 -8.36
CA LEU A 327 -18.58 -11.24 -7.78
C LEU A 327 -18.70 -9.99 -8.66
N LEU A 328 -17.59 -9.40 -9.10
CA LEU A 328 -17.58 -8.21 -9.95
C LEU A 328 -18.25 -8.47 -11.30
N ALA A 329 -17.98 -9.62 -11.93
CA ALA A 329 -18.62 -9.98 -13.19
C ALA A 329 -20.14 -10.18 -13.03
N ALA A 330 -20.58 -10.83 -11.96
CA ALA A 330 -22.00 -11.06 -11.67
C ALA A 330 -22.73 -9.77 -11.30
N THR A 331 -22.10 -8.90 -10.49
CA THR A 331 -22.73 -7.68 -9.97
C THR A 331 -22.48 -6.44 -10.86
N ALA A 332 -21.77 -6.57 -11.96
CA ALA A 332 -21.39 -5.48 -12.85
C ALA A 332 -22.54 -4.53 -13.23
N PRO A 333 -23.75 -5.01 -13.67
CA PRO A 333 -24.86 -4.12 -13.99
C PRO A 333 -25.35 -3.33 -12.78
N TRP A 334 -25.46 -3.97 -11.61
CA TRP A 334 -25.91 -3.33 -10.40
C TRP A 334 -24.92 -2.30 -9.85
N ILE A 335 -23.60 -2.58 -10.01
CA ILE A 335 -22.55 -1.62 -9.66
C ILE A 335 -22.73 -0.36 -10.51
N MET A 336 -22.84 -0.49 -11.83
CA MET A 336 -22.99 0.67 -12.71
C MET A 336 -24.27 1.46 -12.41
N ALA A 337 -25.38 0.77 -12.14
CA ALA A 337 -26.64 1.39 -11.73
C ALA A 337 -26.51 2.14 -10.40
N ALA A 338 -25.84 1.56 -9.41
CA ALA A 338 -25.64 2.18 -8.09
C ALA A 338 -24.82 3.49 -8.17
N PHE A 339 -23.92 3.60 -9.15
CA PHE A 339 -23.17 4.84 -9.42
C PHE A 339 -23.91 5.82 -10.32
N GLY A 340 -25.15 5.54 -10.72
CA GLY A 340 -25.94 6.42 -11.59
C GLY A 340 -25.36 6.54 -13.00
N ALA A 341 -24.67 5.51 -13.50
CA ALA A 341 -24.01 5.55 -14.81
C ALA A 341 -25.03 5.62 -15.94
N GLY A 342 -24.87 6.60 -16.83
CA GLY A 342 -25.66 6.67 -18.06
C GLY A 342 -25.44 5.47 -18.98
N PRO A 343 -26.34 5.20 -19.94
CA PRO A 343 -26.34 3.97 -20.73
C PRO A 343 -24.99 3.65 -21.40
N ALA A 344 -24.31 4.63 -21.98
CA ALA A 344 -23.01 4.47 -22.62
C ALA A 344 -21.89 4.08 -21.63
N VAL A 345 -21.88 4.70 -20.44
CA VAL A 345 -20.92 4.42 -19.36
C VAL A 345 -21.20 3.04 -18.76
N ALA A 346 -22.48 2.73 -18.54
CA ALA A 346 -22.90 1.45 -17.97
C ALA A 346 -22.51 0.28 -18.88
N HIS A 347 -22.76 0.39 -20.19
CA HIS A 347 -22.38 -0.65 -21.16
C HIS A 347 -20.86 -0.93 -21.12
N GLN A 348 -20.04 0.10 -21.20
CA GLN A 348 -18.59 -0.03 -21.17
C GLN A 348 -18.08 -0.54 -19.82
N GLY A 349 -18.66 -0.10 -18.72
CA GLY A 349 -18.28 -0.52 -17.37
C GLY A 349 -18.61 -1.98 -17.08
N VAL A 350 -19.78 -2.45 -17.51
CA VAL A 350 -20.18 -3.87 -17.40
C VAL A 350 -19.23 -4.74 -18.21
N LEU A 351 -18.91 -4.33 -19.45
CA LEU A 351 -17.98 -5.06 -20.31
C LEU A 351 -16.59 -5.13 -19.66
N PHE A 352 -16.07 -4.01 -19.15
CA PHE A 352 -14.78 -3.97 -18.46
C PHE A 352 -14.76 -4.89 -17.23
N LEU A 353 -15.76 -4.81 -16.34
CA LEU A 353 -15.83 -5.61 -15.11
C LEU A 353 -15.92 -7.11 -15.38
N ARG A 354 -16.54 -7.51 -16.51
CA ARG A 354 -16.58 -8.91 -16.93
C ARG A 354 -15.27 -9.40 -17.54
N CYS A 355 -14.55 -8.53 -18.26
CA CYS A 355 -13.29 -8.89 -18.92
C CYS A 355 -12.07 -8.82 -18.00
N VAL A 356 -12.13 -8.08 -16.89
CA VAL A 356 -10.97 -7.83 -16.01
C VAL A 356 -10.60 -9.01 -15.10
N GLY A 357 -11.44 -10.05 -15.01
CA GLY A 357 -11.25 -11.21 -14.14
C GLY A 357 -9.86 -11.86 -14.23
N PRO A 358 -9.35 -12.23 -15.41
CA PRO A 358 -8.02 -12.81 -15.55
C PRO A 358 -6.89 -11.91 -15.01
N TYR A 359 -6.96 -10.60 -15.29
CA TYR A 359 -6.01 -9.63 -14.71
C TYR A 359 -6.06 -9.63 -13.19
N LEU A 360 -7.24 -9.61 -12.59
CA LEU A 360 -7.43 -9.56 -11.14
C LEU A 360 -6.85 -10.80 -10.46
N LEU A 361 -7.03 -11.98 -11.07
CA LEU A 361 -6.48 -13.24 -10.57
C LEU A 361 -4.94 -13.26 -10.62
N LEU A 362 -4.35 -12.86 -11.75
CA LEU A 362 -2.91 -12.78 -11.91
C LEU A 362 -2.29 -11.73 -10.97
N MET A 363 -2.95 -10.57 -10.84
CA MET A 363 -2.55 -9.51 -9.93
C MET A 363 -2.56 -9.98 -8.46
N ALA A 364 -3.55 -10.79 -8.05
CA ALA A 364 -3.60 -11.37 -6.72
C ALA A 364 -2.36 -12.23 -6.44
N GLY A 365 -1.96 -13.08 -7.38
CA GLY A 365 -0.75 -13.89 -7.29
C GLY A 365 0.53 -13.06 -7.23
N PHE A 366 0.66 -12.09 -8.14
CA PHE A 366 1.84 -11.21 -8.22
C PHE A 366 2.03 -10.38 -6.93
N ILE A 367 0.95 -9.75 -6.44
CA ILE A 367 1.00 -8.95 -5.20
C ILE A 367 1.37 -9.83 -4.01
N ALA A 368 0.80 -11.04 -3.90
CA ALA A 368 1.07 -11.97 -2.82
C ALA A 368 2.54 -12.44 -2.81
N LEU A 369 3.08 -12.81 -3.97
CA LEU A 369 4.49 -13.19 -4.12
C LEU A 369 5.42 -12.03 -3.84
N GLY A 370 5.03 -10.80 -4.16
CA GLY A 370 5.78 -9.60 -3.82
C GLY A 370 6.15 -9.53 -2.34
N GLY A 371 5.25 -9.94 -1.44
CA GLY A 371 5.53 -10.02 0.00
C GLY A 371 6.65 -11.01 0.35
N VAL A 372 6.73 -12.14 -0.34
CA VAL A 372 7.80 -13.13 -0.13
C VAL A 372 9.16 -12.54 -0.54
N PHE A 373 9.23 -11.82 -1.68
CA PHE A 373 10.44 -11.14 -2.11
C PHE A 373 10.86 -10.05 -1.12
N GLU A 374 9.91 -9.25 -0.63
CA GLU A 374 10.18 -8.23 0.39
C GLU A 374 10.76 -8.85 1.67
N GLY A 375 10.14 -9.90 2.19
CA GLY A 375 10.59 -10.58 3.41
C GLY A 375 11.90 -11.34 3.25
N SER A 376 12.22 -11.79 2.04
CA SER A 376 13.47 -12.52 1.76
C SER A 376 14.65 -11.63 1.38
N GLY A 377 14.45 -10.31 1.25
CA GLY A 377 15.47 -9.37 0.77
C GLY A 377 15.59 -9.29 -0.76
N GLY A 378 14.67 -9.95 -1.49
CA GLY A 378 14.60 -9.91 -2.96
C GLY A 378 13.85 -8.70 -3.54
N ALA A 379 13.52 -7.70 -2.73
CA ALA A 379 12.81 -6.50 -3.18
C ALA A 379 13.43 -5.79 -4.40
N PRO A 380 14.79 -5.70 -4.58
CA PRO A 380 15.37 -5.12 -5.79
C PRO A 380 15.06 -5.91 -7.07
N ALA A 381 14.98 -7.25 -6.98
CA ALA A 381 14.60 -8.08 -8.13
C ALA A 381 13.12 -7.88 -8.48
N LEU A 382 12.25 -7.82 -7.48
CA LEU A 382 10.84 -7.50 -7.65
C LEU A 382 10.65 -6.14 -8.33
N LEU A 383 11.37 -5.10 -7.88
CA LEU A 383 11.33 -3.77 -8.49
C LEU A 383 11.67 -3.80 -9.98
N ARG A 384 12.70 -4.55 -10.39
CA ARG A 384 13.05 -4.69 -11.81
C ARG A 384 11.91 -5.31 -12.62
N VAL A 385 11.29 -6.36 -12.09
CA VAL A 385 10.11 -6.98 -12.73
C VAL A 385 8.95 -6.00 -12.84
N THR A 386 8.69 -5.22 -11.78
CA THR A 386 7.61 -4.22 -11.77
C THR A 386 7.87 -3.10 -12.79
N VAL A 387 9.12 -2.57 -12.88
CA VAL A 387 9.48 -1.52 -13.85
C VAL A 387 9.28 -2.02 -15.28
N LEU A 388 9.88 -3.17 -15.61
CA LEU A 388 9.77 -3.75 -16.95
C LEU A 388 8.33 -4.14 -17.27
N GLY A 389 7.63 -4.74 -16.32
CA GLY A 389 6.23 -5.14 -16.48
C GLY A 389 5.28 -3.96 -16.65
N THR A 390 5.52 -2.85 -15.93
CA THR A 390 4.75 -1.60 -16.12
C THR A 390 5.02 -0.99 -17.49
N ALA A 391 6.26 -1.00 -17.97
CA ALA A 391 6.58 -0.54 -19.32
C ALA A 391 5.87 -1.38 -20.39
N VAL A 392 5.93 -2.71 -20.27
CA VAL A 392 5.20 -3.63 -21.17
C VAL A 392 3.69 -3.40 -21.09
N GLN A 393 3.14 -3.20 -19.88
CA GLN A 393 1.73 -2.92 -19.67
C GLN A 393 1.28 -1.66 -20.43
N LEU A 394 2.02 -0.57 -20.34
CA LEU A 394 1.68 0.69 -20.99
C LEU A 394 1.81 0.59 -22.52
N LEU A 395 2.84 -0.11 -23.03
CA LEU A 395 3.01 -0.36 -24.46
C LEU A 395 1.86 -1.20 -25.03
N LEU A 396 1.51 -2.31 -24.35
CA LEU A 396 0.38 -3.16 -24.75
C LEU A 396 -0.96 -2.41 -24.64
N ALA A 397 -1.17 -1.63 -23.57
CA ALA A 397 -2.37 -0.84 -23.42
C ALA A 397 -2.52 0.20 -24.53
N HIS A 398 -1.41 0.84 -24.93
CA HIS A 398 -1.41 1.76 -26.07
C HIS A 398 -1.73 1.04 -27.39
N ALA A 399 -1.06 -0.08 -27.67
CA ALA A 399 -1.25 -0.86 -28.91
C ALA A 399 -2.67 -1.46 -29.02
N LEU A 400 -3.21 -1.97 -27.91
CA LEU A 400 -4.53 -2.59 -27.89
C LEU A 400 -5.67 -1.61 -27.59
N SER A 401 -5.38 -0.32 -27.41
CA SER A 401 -6.40 0.71 -27.17
C SER A 401 -7.42 0.82 -28.31
N ALA A 402 -7.03 0.47 -29.55
CA ALA A 402 -7.92 0.43 -30.70
C ALA A 402 -9.15 -0.51 -30.51
N PHE A 403 -9.02 -1.52 -29.65
CA PHE A 403 -10.11 -2.44 -29.30
C PHE A 403 -10.96 -1.94 -28.10
N GLY A 404 -10.79 -0.69 -27.68
CA GLY A 404 -11.53 -0.09 -26.57
C GLY A 404 -11.13 -0.67 -25.19
N LEU A 405 -12.06 -0.64 -24.23
CA LEU A 405 -11.81 -1.17 -22.86
C LEU A 405 -11.50 -2.66 -22.81
N PRO A 406 -12.07 -3.56 -23.63
CA PRO A 406 -11.64 -4.96 -23.69
C PRO A 406 -10.17 -5.13 -24.08
N GLY A 407 -9.68 -4.32 -25.03
CA GLY A 407 -8.26 -4.28 -25.38
C GLY A 407 -7.37 -3.88 -24.22
N ILE A 408 -7.80 -2.91 -23.41
CA ILE A 408 -7.10 -2.52 -22.17
C ILE A 408 -7.09 -3.69 -21.17
N CYS A 409 -8.21 -4.40 -20.97
CA CYS A 409 -8.25 -5.58 -20.10
C CYS A 409 -7.27 -6.67 -20.56
N LEU A 410 -7.20 -6.94 -21.86
CA LEU A 410 -6.27 -7.91 -22.44
C LEU A 410 -4.82 -7.48 -22.21
N ALA A 411 -4.49 -6.20 -22.44
CA ALA A 411 -3.17 -5.64 -22.18
C ALA A 411 -2.74 -5.81 -20.73
N LEU A 412 -3.64 -5.50 -19.80
CA LEU A 412 -3.42 -5.68 -18.37
C LEU A 412 -3.17 -7.15 -17.99
N ALA A 413 -3.99 -8.08 -18.53
CA ALA A 413 -3.85 -9.50 -18.25
C ALA A 413 -2.53 -10.07 -18.80
N LEU A 414 -2.18 -9.73 -20.06
CA LEU A 414 -0.93 -10.18 -20.68
C LEU A 414 0.31 -9.65 -19.95
N ALA A 415 0.34 -8.36 -19.66
CA ALA A 415 1.46 -7.76 -18.92
C ALA A 415 1.61 -8.36 -17.52
N MET A 416 0.50 -8.64 -16.85
CA MET A 416 0.53 -9.27 -15.53
C MET A 416 0.95 -10.75 -15.62
N ALA A 417 0.58 -11.48 -16.67
CA ALA A 417 1.04 -12.83 -16.92
C ALA A 417 2.58 -12.87 -17.11
N VAL A 418 3.14 -11.94 -17.87
CA VAL A 418 4.60 -11.79 -18.03
C VAL A 418 5.28 -11.50 -16.68
N GLN A 419 4.72 -10.62 -15.87
CA GLN A 419 5.25 -10.32 -14.53
C GLN A 419 5.20 -11.55 -13.60
N CYS A 420 4.08 -12.29 -13.60
CA CYS A 420 3.95 -13.53 -12.84
C CYS A 420 4.96 -14.59 -13.28
N ALA A 421 5.15 -14.78 -14.58
CA ALA A 421 6.14 -15.70 -15.13
C ALA A 421 7.57 -15.31 -14.72
N ALA A 422 7.92 -14.02 -14.82
CA ALA A 422 9.22 -13.51 -14.39
C ALA A 422 9.49 -13.74 -12.90
N VAL A 423 8.50 -13.48 -12.04
CA VAL A 423 8.60 -13.76 -10.59
C VAL A 423 8.72 -15.25 -10.32
N GLY A 424 8.00 -16.11 -11.06
CA GLY A 424 8.10 -17.57 -10.97
C GLY A 424 9.51 -18.08 -11.28
N VAL A 425 10.11 -17.59 -12.38
CA VAL A 425 11.50 -17.92 -12.77
C VAL A 425 12.51 -17.44 -11.72
N LEU A 426 12.33 -16.24 -11.16
CA LEU A 426 13.22 -15.74 -10.10
C LEU A 426 13.14 -16.59 -8.83
N LEU A 427 11.95 -17.07 -8.48
CA LEU A 427 11.78 -17.98 -7.33
C LEU A 427 12.45 -19.35 -7.55
N SER A 428 12.34 -19.91 -8.75
CA SER A 428 13.00 -21.20 -9.07
C SER A 428 14.53 -21.09 -9.04
N ARG A 429 15.10 -20.05 -9.65
CA ARG A 429 16.56 -19.79 -9.63
C ARG A 429 17.11 -19.57 -8.23
N ALA A 430 16.42 -18.83 -7.39
CA ALA A 430 16.83 -18.60 -6.00
C ALA A 430 16.83 -19.90 -5.16
N GLN A 431 16.14 -20.94 -5.61
CA GLN A 431 16.15 -22.27 -4.97
C GLN A 431 17.33 -23.14 -5.42
N GLU A 432 17.72 -23.04 -6.68
CA GLU A 432 18.89 -23.76 -7.21
C GLU A 432 20.20 -23.29 -6.55
N GLU A 433 20.36 -21.98 -6.32
CA GLU A 433 21.51 -21.41 -5.65
C GLU A 433 21.64 -21.85 -4.17
N THR A 434 20.54 -22.06 -3.46
CA THR A 434 20.56 -22.57 -2.07
C THR A 434 20.82 -24.07 -2.00
N GLY A 435 20.40 -24.86 -3.00
CA GLY A 435 20.65 -26.30 -3.10
C GLY A 435 22.12 -26.63 -3.37
N VAL A 436 22.81 -25.81 -4.15
CA VAL A 436 24.24 -26.02 -4.49
C VAL A 436 25.17 -25.70 -3.30
N SER A 437 24.76 -24.82 -2.38
CA SER A 437 25.55 -24.43 -1.21
C SER A 437 25.62 -25.56 -0.15
N PHE A 438 24.63 -26.45 -0.07
CA PHE A 438 24.61 -27.55 0.90
C PHE A 438 25.50 -28.76 0.50
N VAL A 439 25.86 -28.87 -0.78
CA VAL A 439 26.72 -29.97 -1.27
C VAL A 439 28.21 -29.63 -1.17
N ARG A 440 28.59 -28.38 -0.92
CA ARG A 440 29.99 -27.94 -0.80
C ARG A 440 30.55 -27.90 0.62
N VAL A 441 29.79 -28.26 1.65
CA VAL A 441 30.18 -28.24 3.06
C VAL A 441 30.04 -29.68 3.69
N ALA A 442 29.83 -30.70 2.92
CA ALA A 442 30.04 -32.12 3.27
C ALA A 442 31.23 -32.64 2.42
#